data_05a707b179962f7d94059a5386382362
#
_entry.id   05a707b179962f7d94059a5386382362
#
_cell.length_a   1.000
_cell.length_b   1.000
_cell.length_c   1.000
_cell.angle_alpha   90.00
_cell.angle_beta   90.00
_cell.angle_gamma   90.00
#
_symmetry.space_group_name_H-M   'P 1'
#
loop_
_entity.id
_entity.type
_entity.pdbx_description
1 polymer ?
#
loop_
_entity_poly.entity_id
_entity_poly.type
_entity_poly.pdbx_seq_one_letter_code
_entity_poly.pdbx_strand_id
1 'polypeptide(L)'
;MTRKLKVLTAILCVVVFCGITLAQDPVMDIDRSRHANLAEAQKHVVEANRCIILAQKDNRGDMQGHAEKARELLVQVNQELKAAAEAANAANARRK
;
A
#
# COMPACT_ATOMS: atom_id res chain seq x y z
N MET A 1 -37.89 0.96 8.62
CA MET A 1 -36.86 1.10 9.66
C MET A 1 -35.65 0.19 9.43
N THR A 2 -35.86 -1.03 8.99
CA THR A 2 -34.74 -1.97 8.70
C THR A 2 -33.80 -1.53 7.58
N ARG A 3 -34.27 -0.75 6.61
CA ARG A 3 -33.47 -0.24 5.48
C ARG A 3 -32.43 0.80 5.92
N LYS A 4 -32.76 1.65 6.92
CA LYS A 4 -31.83 2.67 7.43
C LYS A 4 -30.69 2.07 8.23
N LEU A 5 -30.95 0.99 8.96
CA LEU A 5 -29.93 0.26 9.72
C LEU A 5 -28.90 -0.44 8.82
N LYS A 6 -29.33 -1.01 7.69
CA LYS A 6 -28.44 -1.68 6.74
C LYS A 6 -27.47 -0.70 6.07
N VAL A 7 -27.94 0.50 5.74
CA VAL A 7 -27.10 1.55 5.11
C VAL A 7 -26.07 2.07 6.11
N LEU A 8 -26.46 2.28 7.36
CA LEU A 8 -25.55 2.73 8.42
C LEU A 8 -24.43 1.71 8.69
N THR A 9 -24.75 0.42 8.67
CA THR A 9 -23.76 -0.64 8.89
C THR A 9 -22.75 -0.71 7.76
N ALA A 10 -23.20 -0.53 6.50
CA ALA A 10 -22.32 -0.52 5.34
C ALA A 10 -21.35 0.67 5.36
N ILE A 11 -21.82 1.85 5.73
CA ILE A 11 -20.98 3.05 5.83
C ILE A 11 -19.94 2.88 6.93
N LEU A 12 -20.31 2.30 8.08
CA LEU A 12 -19.40 2.05 9.18
C LEU A 12 -18.28 1.08 8.78
N CYS A 13 -18.59 0.04 8.02
CA CYS A 13 -17.59 -0.93 7.53
C CYS A 13 -16.57 -0.26 6.59
N VAL A 14 -17.00 0.66 5.72
CA VAL A 14 -16.11 1.37 4.80
C VAL A 14 -15.14 2.28 5.57
N VAL A 15 -15.61 2.97 6.59
CA VAL A 15 -14.77 3.87 7.40
C VAL A 15 -13.73 3.07 8.18
N VAL A 16 -14.10 1.94 8.76
CA VAL A 16 -13.17 1.08 9.49
C VAL A 16 -12.10 0.51 8.57
N PHE A 17 -12.47 0.09 7.36
CA PHE A 17 -11.52 -0.42 6.37
C PHE A 17 -10.51 0.64 5.95
N CYS A 18 -10.94 1.88 5.71
CA CYS A 18 -10.05 2.98 5.36
C CYS A 18 -9.10 3.35 6.50
N GLY A 19 -9.53 3.24 7.75
CA GLY A 19 -8.69 3.55 8.91
C GLY A 19 -7.54 2.58 9.13
N ILE A 20 -7.70 1.31 8.73
CA ILE A 20 -6.67 0.28 8.93
C ILE A 20 -5.51 0.45 7.94
N THR A 21 -5.77 0.95 6.71
CA THR A 21 -4.74 1.07 5.68
C THR A 21 -3.78 2.24 5.89
N LEU A 22 -4.10 3.20 6.77
CA LEU A 22 -3.30 4.41 7.00
C LEU A 22 -2.07 4.19 7.90
N ALA A 23 -1.96 3.04 8.57
CA ALA A 23 -0.97 2.83 9.63
C ALA A 23 0.29 2.06 9.20
N GLN A 24 0.39 1.60 7.94
CA GLN A 24 1.48 0.72 7.51
C GLN A 24 2.37 1.37 6.48
N ASP A 25 3.67 1.48 6.79
CA ASP A 25 4.68 1.86 5.80
C ASP A 25 4.97 0.68 4.86
N PRO A 26 5.32 0.95 3.60
CA PRO A 26 5.74 -0.12 2.69
C PRO A 26 7.04 -0.79 3.19
N VAL A 27 7.12 -2.09 3.05
CA VAL A 27 8.27 -2.89 3.47
C VAL A 27 8.79 -3.73 2.30
N MET A 28 10.06 -4.15 2.40
CA MET A 28 10.71 -4.99 1.40
C MET A 28 10.57 -6.46 1.80
N ASP A 29 9.58 -7.15 1.25
CA ASP A 29 9.29 -8.55 1.57
C ASP A 29 9.15 -9.47 0.35
N ILE A 30 9.51 -8.99 -0.83
CA ILE A 30 9.53 -9.81 -2.06
C ILE A 30 10.90 -10.49 -2.19
N ASP A 31 10.87 -11.81 -2.45
CA ASP A 31 12.09 -12.61 -2.62
C ASP A 31 12.84 -12.19 -3.88
N ARG A 32 14.00 -11.59 -3.67
CA ARG A 32 14.84 -11.09 -4.77
C ARG A 32 15.37 -12.21 -5.66
N SER A 33 15.58 -13.40 -5.12
CA SER A 33 16.09 -14.52 -5.90
C SER A 33 15.07 -15.04 -6.90
N ARG A 34 13.79 -14.92 -6.59
CA ARG A 34 12.70 -15.36 -7.47
C ARG A 34 12.16 -14.26 -8.37
N HIS A 35 12.11 -13.03 -7.87
CA HIS A 35 11.44 -11.91 -8.51
C HIS A 35 12.30 -10.66 -8.39
N ALA A 36 13.45 -10.68 -9.08
CA ALA A 36 14.43 -9.61 -8.97
C ALA A 36 13.86 -8.23 -9.33
N ASN A 37 13.09 -8.14 -10.41
CA ASN A 37 12.53 -6.86 -10.86
C ASN A 37 11.41 -6.37 -9.96
N LEU A 38 10.57 -7.26 -9.45
CA LEU A 38 9.53 -6.89 -8.49
C LEU A 38 10.14 -6.46 -7.16
N ALA A 39 11.18 -7.15 -6.71
CA ALA A 39 11.90 -6.77 -5.49
C ALA A 39 12.58 -5.40 -5.66
N GLU A 40 13.15 -5.12 -6.83
CA GLU A 40 13.74 -3.83 -7.14
C GLU A 40 12.69 -2.72 -7.15
N ALA A 41 11.52 -2.98 -7.73
CA ALA A 41 10.40 -2.04 -7.69
C ALA A 41 9.98 -1.74 -6.26
N GLN A 42 9.90 -2.76 -5.43
CA GLN A 42 9.56 -2.61 -4.01
C GLN A 42 10.58 -1.74 -3.27
N LYS A 43 11.87 -1.94 -3.56
CA LYS A 43 12.94 -1.12 -3.01
C LYS A 43 12.72 0.36 -3.34
N HIS A 44 12.38 0.68 -4.59
CA HIS A 44 12.12 2.07 -4.99
C HIS A 44 10.89 2.65 -4.29
N VAL A 45 9.86 1.84 -4.05
CA VAL A 45 8.69 2.27 -3.28
C VAL A 45 9.08 2.64 -1.85
N VAL A 46 9.87 1.80 -1.19
CA VAL A 46 10.36 2.05 0.17
C VAL A 46 11.22 3.31 0.22
N GLU A 47 12.11 3.51 -0.74
CA GLU A 47 12.96 4.70 -0.81
C GLU A 47 12.15 5.97 -1.10
N ALA A 48 11.15 5.88 -1.99
CA ALA A 48 10.26 7.01 -2.25
C ALA A 48 9.49 7.41 -1.00
N ASN A 49 8.98 6.45 -0.24
CA ASN A 49 8.30 6.72 1.02
C ASN A 49 9.22 7.45 2.01
N ARG A 50 10.46 7.00 2.13
CA ARG A 50 11.46 7.65 2.98
C ARG A 50 11.70 9.11 2.56
N CYS A 51 11.83 9.35 1.26
CA CYS A 51 12.05 10.70 0.75
C CYS A 51 10.86 11.62 1.04
N ILE A 52 9.63 11.10 0.94
CA ILE A 52 8.44 11.87 1.25
C ILE A 52 8.40 12.23 2.73
N ILE A 53 8.75 11.30 3.62
CA ILE A 53 8.85 11.57 5.05
C ILE A 53 9.84 12.70 5.33
N LEU A 54 11.01 12.67 4.68
CA LEU A 54 12.00 13.73 4.81
C LEU A 54 11.46 15.06 4.30
N ALA A 55 10.75 15.06 3.18
CA ALA A 55 10.13 16.28 2.65
C ALA A 55 9.09 16.84 3.62
N GLN A 56 8.32 15.98 4.28
CA GLN A 56 7.36 16.40 5.30
C GLN A 56 8.05 17.06 6.50
N LYS A 57 9.22 16.57 6.89
CA LYS A 57 10.02 17.19 7.96
C LYS A 57 10.62 18.54 7.55
N ASP A 58 11.06 18.65 6.29
CA ASP A 58 11.64 19.88 5.77
C ASP A 58 10.62 20.98 5.60
N ASN A 59 9.37 20.63 5.33
CA ASN A 59 8.27 21.56 5.13
C ASN A 59 7.37 21.56 6.35
N ARG A 60 7.23 22.70 7.00
CA ARG A 60 6.46 22.81 8.25
C ARG A 60 4.96 22.68 8.07
N GLY A 61 4.46 22.79 6.84
CA GLY A 61 3.06 22.57 6.53
C GLY A 61 2.79 21.13 6.12
N ASP A 62 1.53 20.80 6.00
CA ASP A 62 1.10 19.47 5.58
C ASP A 62 1.08 19.31 4.06
N MET A 63 1.55 20.31 3.32
CA MET A 63 1.54 20.34 1.86
C MET A 63 0.14 20.00 1.30
N GLN A 64 -0.90 20.53 1.97
CA GLN A 64 -2.32 20.31 1.64
C GLN A 64 -2.72 18.85 1.65
N GLY A 65 -2.03 18.01 2.42
CA GLY A 65 -2.30 16.58 2.52
C GLY A 65 -1.80 15.75 1.34
N HIS A 66 -1.17 16.39 0.34
CA HIS A 66 -0.72 15.65 -0.85
C HIS A 66 0.44 14.71 -0.57
N ALA A 67 1.36 15.08 0.31
CA ALA A 67 2.48 14.22 0.68
C ALA A 67 1.99 12.96 1.39
N GLU A 68 1.06 13.10 2.32
CA GLU A 68 0.47 11.94 2.99
C GLU A 68 -0.31 11.07 2.02
N LYS A 69 -1.05 11.68 1.09
CA LYS A 69 -1.76 10.94 0.05
C LYS A 69 -0.79 10.15 -0.83
N ALA A 70 0.37 10.73 -1.15
CA ALA A 70 1.39 10.03 -1.92
C ALA A 70 1.91 8.81 -1.15
N ARG A 71 2.10 8.92 0.16
CA ARG A 71 2.53 7.80 0.99
C ARG A 71 1.48 6.68 1.00
N GLU A 72 0.21 7.03 1.12
CA GLU A 72 -0.90 6.06 1.06
C GLU A 72 -0.90 5.31 -0.27
N LEU A 73 -0.69 6.02 -1.37
CA LEU A 73 -0.62 5.40 -2.70
C LEU A 73 0.58 4.46 -2.83
N LEU A 74 1.72 4.80 -2.20
CA LEU A 74 2.89 3.91 -2.19
C LEU A 74 2.61 2.61 -1.43
N VAL A 75 1.84 2.67 -0.34
CA VAL A 75 1.42 1.47 0.37
C VAL A 75 0.59 0.58 -0.55
N GLN A 76 -0.34 1.15 -1.31
CA GLN A 76 -1.16 0.40 -2.26
C GLN A 76 -0.31 -0.20 -3.38
N VAL A 77 0.65 0.56 -3.92
CA VAL A 77 1.59 0.04 -4.94
C VAL A 77 2.34 -1.17 -4.38
N ASN A 78 2.83 -1.07 -3.16
CA ASN A 78 3.58 -2.16 -2.53
C ASN A 78 2.74 -3.42 -2.38
N GLN A 79 1.48 -3.28 -2.00
CA GLN A 79 0.54 -4.40 -1.89
C GLN A 79 0.31 -5.07 -3.25
N GLU A 80 0.21 -4.28 -4.32
CA GLU A 80 0.04 -4.81 -5.67
C GLU A 80 1.30 -5.51 -6.18
N LEU A 81 2.50 -5.00 -5.84
CA LEU A 81 3.76 -5.66 -6.18
C LEU A 81 3.85 -7.04 -5.51
N LYS A 82 3.45 -7.12 -4.25
CA LYS A 82 3.42 -8.38 -3.51
C LYS A 82 2.41 -9.36 -4.13
N ALA A 83 1.23 -8.87 -4.49
CA ALA A 83 0.21 -9.68 -5.15
C ALA A 83 0.70 -10.20 -6.51
N ALA A 84 1.45 -9.39 -7.25
CA ALA A 84 2.06 -9.79 -8.52
C ALA A 84 3.07 -10.93 -8.32
N ALA A 85 3.90 -10.83 -7.28
CA ALA A 85 4.87 -11.88 -6.95
C ALA A 85 4.16 -13.20 -6.58
N GLU A 86 3.11 -13.11 -5.80
CA GLU A 86 2.30 -14.28 -5.41
C GLU A 86 1.62 -14.92 -6.62
N ALA A 87 1.08 -14.11 -7.52
CA ALA A 87 0.46 -14.58 -8.76
C ALA A 87 1.48 -15.27 -9.66
N ALA A 88 2.69 -14.72 -9.76
CA ALA A 88 3.78 -15.33 -10.54
C ALA A 88 4.19 -16.67 -9.93
N ASN A 89 4.26 -16.76 -8.60
CA ASN A 89 4.57 -18.01 -7.91
C ASN A 89 3.53 -19.07 -8.21
N ALA A 90 2.24 -18.72 -8.19
CA ALA A 90 1.15 -19.64 -8.48
C ALA A 90 1.20 -20.12 -9.94
N ALA A 91 1.48 -19.23 -10.88
CA ALA A 91 1.61 -19.56 -12.31
C ALA A 91 2.79 -20.51 -12.55
N ASN A 92 3.94 -20.24 -11.92
CA ASN A 92 5.13 -21.07 -12.05
C ASN A 92 4.93 -22.46 -11.45
N ALA A 93 4.21 -22.57 -10.35
CA ALA A 93 3.87 -23.85 -9.73
C ALA A 93 3.00 -24.71 -10.66
N ARG A 94 2.09 -24.09 -11.43
CA ARG A 94 1.21 -24.80 -12.36
C ARG A 94 1.97 -25.33 -13.59
N ARG A 95 3.08 -24.73 -13.97
CA ARG A 95 3.89 -25.16 -15.11
C ARG A 95 4.70 -26.42 -14.83
N LYS A 96 4.91 -26.76 -13.58
CA LYS A 96 5.59 -27.98 -13.16
C LYS A 96 4.58 -29.13 -13.05
#